data_8ce965014985d16326d1c75732d65992
#
_entry.id   8ce965014985d16326d1c75732d65992
#
_cell.length_a   1.000
_cell.length_b   1.000
_cell.length_c   1.000
_cell.angle_alpha   90.00
_cell.angle_beta   90.00
_cell.angle_gamma   90.00
#
_symmetry.space_group_name_H-M   'P 1'
#
loop_
_entity.id
_entity.type
_entity.pdbx_description
1 polymer ?
#
loop_
_entity_poly.entity_id
_entity_poly.type
_entity_poly.pdbx_seq_one_letter_code
_entity_poly.pdbx_strand_id
1 'polypeptide(L)'
;RNAAGDFEIACEEPAAAPAGATPAAGAWPPRKRHGLSGPIEEAFDGPFVVVTGTAGNDDEDRRLAAQVERWADEWDRFADGRPPVLLDSQVTEAVIARRNLVLFGTPESNLILARLHDRLPVRIGPQRYEVAGKTYEGPDLGMVLCYPNPLNPQRYVVVYAGALYGERCGINHKHDLLPDF
;
A
#
# COMPACT_ATOMS: atom_id res chain seq x y z
N ARG A 1 -17.68 4.80 -37.20
CA ARG A 1 -16.95 5.27 -38.37
C ARG A 1 -17.64 6.53 -38.88
N ASN A 2 -16.86 7.59 -39.14
CA ASN A 2 -17.38 8.78 -39.77
C ASN A 2 -17.60 8.52 -41.28
N ALA A 3 -18.15 9.48 -42.01
CA ALA A 3 -18.44 9.35 -43.44
C ALA A 3 -17.17 9.12 -44.32
N ALA A 4 -15.98 9.34 -43.80
CA ALA A 4 -14.69 9.08 -44.44
C ALA A 4 -14.11 7.69 -44.07
N GLY A 5 -14.76 6.90 -43.21
CA GLY A 5 -14.32 5.56 -42.81
C GLY A 5 -13.32 5.53 -41.65
N ASP A 6 -12.98 6.68 -41.06
CA ASP A 6 -12.09 6.78 -39.94
C ASP A 6 -12.79 6.44 -38.64
N PHE A 7 -12.02 5.91 -37.65
CA PHE A 7 -12.51 5.67 -36.31
C PHE A 7 -12.44 6.97 -35.50
N GLU A 8 -13.58 7.51 -35.13
CA GLU A 8 -13.67 8.58 -34.14
C GLU A 8 -13.83 7.93 -32.77
N ILE A 9 -12.80 8.05 -31.93
CA ILE A 9 -12.89 7.66 -30.52
C ILE A 9 -13.48 8.86 -29.79
N ALA A 10 -14.78 8.84 -29.56
CA ALA A 10 -15.38 9.78 -28.63
C ALA A 10 -14.94 9.39 -27.23
N CYS A 11 -13.89 10.03 -26.73
CA CYS A 11 -13.63 10.09 -25.29
C CYS A 11 -14.71 11.01 -24.71
N GLU A 12 -15.79 10.46 -24.19
CA GLU A 12 -16.62 11.20 -23.24
C GLU A 12 -15.72 11.48 -22.02
N GLU A 13 -15.17 12.68 -21.95
CA GLU A 13 -14.57 13.16 -20.70
C GLU A 13 -15.70 13.12 -19.66
N PRO A 14 -15.53 12.36 -18.54
CA PRO A 14 -16.45 12.46 -17.44
C PRO A 14 -16.51 13.93 -17.04
N ALA A 15 -17.72 14.50 -16.98
CA ALA A 15 -17.94 15.89 -16.64
C ALA A 15 -17.02 16.29 -15.48
N ALA A 16 -16.13 17.25 -15.72
CA ALA A 16 -15.16 17.71 -14.75
C ALA A 16 -15.91 18.06 -13.47
N ALA A 17 -15.63 17.37 -12.38
CA ALA A 17 -16.16 17.75 -11.10
C ALA A 17 -15.77 19.22 -10.85
N PRO A 18 -16.68 20.07 -10.33
CA PRO A 18 -16.40 21.50 -10.16
C PRO A 18 -15.11 21.65 -9.35
N ALA A 19 -14.17 22.41 -9.89
CA ALA A 19 -12.91 22.71 -9.24
C ALA A 19 -13.23 23.38 -7.88
N GLY A 20 -12.92 22.70 -6.78
CA GLY A 20 -13.17 23.21 -5.43
C GLY A 20 -14.05 22.35 -4.53
N ALA A 21 -14.67 21.30 -5.04
CA ALA A 21 -15.32 20.33 -4.16
C ALA A 21 -14.26 19.46 -3.48
N THR A 22 -13.82 19.85 -2.29
CA THR A 22 -13.17 18.92 -1.37
C THR A 22 -14.13 17.73 -1.22
N PRO A 23 -13.73 16.49 -1.58
CA PRO A 23 -14.62 15.35 -1.37
C PRO A 23 -15.00 15.34 0.09
N ALA A 24 -16.30 15.29 0.39
CA ALA A 24 -16.76 15.18 1.76
C ALA A 24 -15.98 14.01 2.40
N ALA A 25 -15.32 14.29 3.51
CA ALA A 25 -14.63 13.28 4.28
C ALA A 25 -15.65 12.19 4.61
N GLY A 26 -15.61 11.03 3.92
CA GLY A 26 -16.52 9.97 4.30
C GLY A 26 -17.07 9.01 3.27
N ALA A 27 -16.89 9.18 1.98
CA ALA A 27 -17.32 8.14 1.05
C ALA A 27 -16.30 6.99 1.02
N TRP A 28 -16.58 5.95 1.78
CA TRP A 28 -15.81 4.69 1.78
C TRP A 28 -16.62 3.59 1.05
N PRO A 29 -16.04 2.78 0.15
CA PRO A 29 -14.65 2.76 -0.30
C PRO A 29 -14.29 3.96 -1.18
N PRO A 30 -13.01 4.39 -1.17
CA PRO A 30 -12.53 5.50 -1.97
C PRO A 30 -12.58 5.15 -3.46
N ARG A 31 -12.84 6.16 -4.31
CA ARG A 31 -12.77 5.98 -5.77
C ARG A 31 -11.37 6.31 -6.27
N LYS A 32 -10.92 5.57 -7.29
CA LYS A 32 -9.70 5.91 -8.05
C LYS A 32 -9.79 7.34 -8.58
N ARG A 33 -8.68 8.06 -8.53
CA ARG A 33 -8.53 9.44 -9.03
C ARG A 33 -7.08 9.71 -9.38
N HIS A 34 -6.81 10.77 -10.13
CA HIS A 34 -5.45 11.16 -10.46
C HIS A 34 -4.58 11.29 -9.20
N GLY A 35 -3.39 10.67 -9.23
CA GLY A 35 -2.46 10.61 -8.09
C GLY A 35 -2.92 9.70 -6.94
N LEU A 36 -3.96 8.88 -7.16
CA LEU A 36 -4.44 7.85 -6.23
C LEU A 36 -5.20 6.73 -6.98
N SER A 37 -4.65 6.25 -8.08
CA SER A 37 -5.24 5.23 -8.95
C SER A 37 -4.44 3.93 -8.99
N GLY A 38 -3.22 3.91 -8.46
CA GLY A 38 -2.23 2.86 -8.68
C GLY A 38 -1.53 3.04 -10.03
N PRO A 39 -0.54 2.28 -10.38
CA PRO A 39 -0.02 1.10 -9.68
C PRO A 39 0.67 1.39 -8.33
N ILE A 40 1.24 0.34 -7.71
CA ILE A 40 1.88 0.45 -6.39
C ILE A 40 3.05 1.45 -6.37
N GLU A 41 3.72 1.66 -7.51
CA GLU A 41 4.81 2.60 -7.68
C GLU A 41 4.39 4.03 -7.34
N GLU A 42 3.13 4.44 -7.60
CA GLU A 42 2.62 5.75 -7.21
C GLU A 42 2.75 6.03 -5.71
N ALA A 43 2.78 4.99 -4.87
CA ALA A 43 2.97 5.16 -3.44
C ALA A 43 4.38 5.64 -3.08
N PHE A 44 5.33 5.50 -4.00
CA PHE A 44 6.74 5.85 -3.84
C PHE A 44 7.15 7.12 -4.61
N ASP A 45 6.28 7.65 -5.47
CA ASP A 45 6.53 8.89 -6.22
C ASP A 45 6.53 10.14 -5.32
N GLY A 46 5.94 10.04 -4.15
CA GLY A 46 5.88 11.11 -3.16
C GLY A 46 6.55 10.76 -1.83
N PRO A 47 6.47 11.65 -0.84
CA PRO A 47 7.03 11.38 0.47
C PRO A 47 6.37 10.15 1.11
N PHE A 48 7.17 9.15 1.45
CA PHE A 48 6.72 7.96 2.16
C PHE A 48 7.57 7.67 3.39
N VAL A 49 7.13 6.74 4.21
CA VAL A 49 7.86 6.22 5.37
C VAL A 49 7.56 4.75 5.55
N VAL A 50 8.60 3.97 5.83
CA VAL A 50 8.49 2.56 6.18
C VAL A 50 8.20 2.44 7.67
N VAL A 51 7.25 1.58 8.04
CA VAL A 51 6.80 1.44 9.43
C VAL A 51 6.94 -0.01 9.86
N THR A 52 7.80 -0.24 10.83
CA THR A 52 8.00 -1.55 11.45
C THR A 52 7.00 -1.73 12.58
N GLY A 53 6.29 -2.85 12.58
CA GLY A 53 5.44 -3.23 13.71
C GLY A 53 6.26 -3.63 14.93
N THR A 54 5.75 -3.31 16.13
CA THR A 54 6.37 -3.60 17.43
C THR A 54 5.36 -4.10 18.49
N ALA A 55 4.19 -4.52 18.04
CA ALA A 55 3.12 -4.99 18.93
C ALA A 55 3.02 -6.53 19.00
N GLY A 56 3.89 -7.24 18.29
CA GLY A 56 3.99 -8.69 18.31
C GLY A 56 4.71 -9.22 19.54
N ASN A 57 5.15 -10.46 19.46
CA ASN A 57 6.11 -11.00 20.42
C ASN A 57 7.55 -10.72 19.93
N ASP A 58 8.54 -10.95 20.82
CA ASP A 58 9.95 -10.66 20.55
C ASP A 58 10.49 -11.34 19.28
N ASP A 59 10.03 -12.54 18.94
CA ASP A 59 10.47 -13.25 17.73
C ASP A 59 9.86 -12.65 16.47
N GLU A 60 8.59 -12.26 16.53
CA GLU A 60 7.90 -11.61 15.44
C GLU A 60 8.47 -10.20 15.18
N ASP A 61 8.68 -9.43 16.23
CA ASP A 61 9.24 -8.09 16.13
C ASP A 61 10.66 -8.11 15.54
N ARG A 62 11.51 -9.08 15.93
CA ARG A 62 12.82 -9.30 15.31
C ARG A 62 12.72 -9.68 13.84
N ARG A 63 11.76 -10.55 13.49
CA ARG A 63 11.52 -10.95 12.11
C ARG A 63 11.09 -9.77 11.26
N LEU A 64 10.15 -8.94 11.74
CA LEU A 64 9.68 -7.75 11.04
C LEU A 64 10.80 -6.72 10.85
N ALA A 65 11.59 -6.47 11.89
CA ALA A 65 12.75 -5.59 11.80
C ALA A 65 13.76 -6.06 10.73
N ALA A 66 14.03 -7.37 10.68
CA ALA A 66 14.92 -7.94 9.66
C ALA A 66 14.33 -7.85 8.24
N GLN A 67 13.02 -7.99 8.09
CA GLN A 67 12.34 -7.81 6.80
C GLN A 67 12.41 -6.37 6.32
N VAL A 68 12.15 -5.41 7.22
CA VAL A 68 12.24 -3.97 6.92
C VAL A 68 13.66 -3.57 6.54
N GLU A 69 14.67 -4.05 7.29
CA GLU A 69 16.07 -3.76 6.99
C GLU A 69 16.46 -4.27 5.59
N ARG A 70 16.08 -5.51 5.26
CA ARG A 70 16.32 -6.07 3.92
C ARG A 70 15.63 -5.28 2.83
N TRP A 71 14.36 -4.91 3.04
CA TRP A 71 13.61 -4.11 2.09
C TRP A 71 14.26 -2.72 1.90
N ALA A 72 14.71 -2.09 2.98
CA ALA A 72 15.39 -0.80 2.95
C ALA A 72 16.75 -0.88 2.22
N ASP A 73 17.50 -1.98 2.39
CA ASP A 73 18.74 -2.22 1.65
C ASP A 73 18.52 -2.44 0.15
N GLU A 74 17.41 -3.11 -0.22
CA GLU A 74 17.03 -3.28 -1.62
C GLU A 74 16.61 -1.94 -2.23
N TRP A 75 15.84 -1.14 -1.48
CA TRP A 75 15.45 0.21 -1.89
C TRP A 75 16.66 1.11 -2.09
N ASP A 76 17.61 1.12 -1.15
CA ASP A 76 18.83 1.92 -1.23
C ASP A 76 19.63 1.62 -2.51
N ARG A 77 19.74 0.33 -2.85
CA ARG A 77 20.40 -0.11 -4.10
C ARG A 77 19.66 0.31 -5.36
N PHE A 78 18.36 0.47 -5.29
CA PHE A 78 17.51 0.84 -6.43
C PHE A 78 17.43 2.38 -6.59
N ALA A 79 17.24 3.10 -5.49
CA ALA A 79 16.88 4.53 -5.48
C ALA A 79 18.06 5.44 -5.06
N ASP A 80 19.27 4.88 -4.85
CA ASP A 80 20.45 5.59 -4.38
C ASP A 80 20.19 6.43 -3.12
N GLY A 81 19.37 5.88 -2.20
CA GLY A 81 19.02 6.56 -0.96
C GLY A 81 18.17 5.71 -0.03
N ARG A 82 18.57 5.64 1.24
CA ARG A 82 17.89 4.84 2.24
C ARG A 82 16.53 5.47 2.62
N PRO A 83 15.44 4.71 2.64
CA PRO A 83 14.13 5.22 3.00
C PRO A 83 14.06 5.54 4.51
N PRO A 84 13.28 6.55 4.93
CA PRO A 84 13.02 6.76 6.35
C PRO A 84 12.24 5.58 6.95
N VAL A 85 12.70 5.08 8.09
CA VAL A 85 12.07 3.99 8.83
C VAL A 85 11.65 4.50 10.20
N LEU A 86 10.42 4.16 10.62
CA LEU A 86 9.88 4.44 11.95
C LEU A 86 9.34 3.15 12.58
N LEU A 87 9.33 3.10 13.90
CA LEU A 87 8.51 2.14 14.63
C LEU A 87 7.04 2.60 14.55
N ASP A 88 6.11 1.67 14.59
CA ASP A 88 4.67 1.98 14.56
C ASP A 88 4.24 2.91 15.70
N SER A 89 4.86 2.78 16.89
CA SER A 89 4.66 3.67 18.04
C SER A 89 5.16 5.10 17.85
N GLN A 90 6.02 5.35 16.84
CA GLN A 90 6.55 6.68 16.50
C GLN A 90 5.71 7.40 15.44
N VAL A 91 4.75 6.73 14.83
CA VAL A 91 3.92 7.30 13.76
C VAL A 91 2.88 8.25 14.36
N THR A 92 3.07 9.54 14.14
CA THR A 92 2.16 10.61 14.58
C THR A 92 1.13 10.96 13.52
N GLU A 93 0.08 11.68 13.90
CA GLU A 93 -0.91 12.21 12.95
C GLU A 93 -0.26 13.15 11.90
N ALA A 94 0.82 13.84 12.26
CA ALA A 94 1.57 14.67 11.32
C ALA A 94 2.30 13.83 10.23
N VAL A 95 2.77 12.64 10.59
CA VAL A 95 3.36 11.68 9.64
C VAL A 95 2.26 11.16 8.69
N ILE A 96 1.12 10.72 9.24
CA ILE A 96 -0.04 10.24 8.47
C ILE A 96 -0.56 11.30 7.50
N ALA A 97 -0.57 12.58 7.92
CA ALA A 97 -1.03 13.68 7.09
C ALA A 97 -0.13 13.95 5.87
N ARG A 98 1.17 13.69 5.98
CA ARG A 98 2.16 14.15 5.01
C ARG A 98 2.80 13.05 4.16
N ARG A 99 2.71 11.78 4.58
CA ARG A 99 3.45 10.67 3.97
C ARG A 99 2.55 9.51 3.59
N ASN A 100 2.92 8.82 2.52
CA ASN A 100 2.42 7.48 2.27
C ASN A 100 3.05 6.54 3.30
N LEU A 101 2.30 5.54 3.74
CA LEU A 101 2.76 4.59 4.77
C LEU A 101 3.05 3.24 4.13
N VAL A 102 4.24 2.68 4.40
CA VAL A 102 4.62 1.33 4.00
C VAL A 102 4.71 0.49 5.28
N LEU A 103 3.68 -0.29 5.55
CA LEU A 103 3.49 -1.01 6.81
C LEU A 103 3.95 -2.46 6.69
N PHE A 104 4.74 -2.93 7.65
CA PHE A 104 5.14 -4.32 7.76
C PHE A 104 4.49 -4.97 8.98
N GLY A 105 3.89 -6.15 8.78
CA GLY A 105 3.27 -6.95 9.83
C GLY A 105 1.80 -7.26 9.59
N THR A 106 1.12 -7.61 10.66
CA THR A 106 -0.32 -7.87 10.74
C THR A 106 -0.99 -6.90 11.71
N PRO A 107 -2.32 -6.84 11.80
CA PRO A 107 -2.99 -6.01 12.81
C PRO A 107 -2.59 -6.33 14.26
N GLU A 108 -2.16 -7.56 14.51
CA GLU A 108 -1.70 -8.01 15.84
C GLU A 108 -0.27 -7.53 16.15
N SER A 109 0.53 -7.28 15.12
CA SER A 109 1.95 -6.93 15.29
C SER A 109 2.30 -5.50 14.88
N ASN A 110 1.36 -4.72 14.33
CA ASN A 110 1.58 -3.34 13.90
C ASN A 110 0.41 -2.45 14.34
N LEU A 111 0.68 -1.50 15.23
CA LEU A 111 -0.32 -0.60 15.82
C LEU A 111 -1.05 0.27 14.77
N ILE A 112 -0.36 0.67 13.70
CA ILE A 112 -0.97 1.47 12.64
C ILE A 112 -1.88 0.59 11.80
N LEU A 113 -1.45 -0.62 11.48
CA LEU A 113 -2.26 -1.57 10.72
C LEU A 113 -3.52 -1.97 11.51
N ALA A 114 -3.43 -2.15 12.83
CA ALA A 114 -4.58 -2.37 13.70
C ALA A 114 -5.63 -1.24 13.60
N ARG A 115 -5.20 0.01 13.50
CA ARG A 115 -6.11 1.19 13.40
C ARG A 115 -6.88 1.26 12.07
N LEU A 116 -6.34 0.69 10.99
CA LEU A 116 -6.92 0.85 9.65
C LEU A 116 -7.50 -0.45 9.06
N HIS A 117 -7.20 -1.59 9.67
CA HIS A 117 -7.48 -2.92 9.15
C HIS A 117 -8.96 -3.15 8.77
N ASP A 118 -9.90 -2.69 9.61
CA ASP A 118 -11.34 -2.88 9.36
C ASP A 118 -11.86 -2.16 8.11
N ARG A 119 -11.10 -1.20 7.61
CA ARG A 119 -11.43 -0.43 6.39
C ARG A 119 -10.63 -0.85 5.16
N LEU A 120 -9.77 -1.86 5.27
CA LEU A 120 -9.09 -2.45 4.11
C LEU A 120 -10.02 -3.40 3.37
N PRO A 121 -9.82 -3.59 2.03
CA PRO A 121 -10.60 -4.53 1.24
C PRO A 121 -10.24 -5.99 1.51
N VAL A 122 -9.29 -6.25 2.38
CA VAL A 122 -8.76 -7.56 2.75
C VAL A 122 -8.76 -7.71 4.26
N ARG A 123 -8.92 -8.94 4.74
CA ARG A 123 -8.68 -9.30 6.14
C ARG A 123 -7.31 -9.95 6.25
N ILE A 124 -6.51 -9.46 7.18
CA ILE A 124 -5.12 -9.86 7.38
C ILE A 124 -5.01 -10.46 8.77
N GLY A 125 -4.55 -11.68 8.87
CA GLY A 125 -4.22 -12.36 10.11
C GLY A 125 -2.91 -13.13 9.99
N PRO A 126 -2.45 -13.75 11.06
CA PRO A 126 -1.26 -14.59 11.03
C PRO A 126 -1.41 -15.74 10.03
N GLN A 127 -0.62 -15.74 8.94
CA GLN A 127 -0.63 -16.77 7.89
C GLN A 127 -2.02 -17.02 7.26
N ARG A 128 -2.92 -16.04 7.35
CA ARG A 128 -4.28 -16.11 6.83
C ARG A 128 -4.71 -14.78 6.22
N TYR A 129 -5.24 -14.85 5.00
CA TYR A 129 -5.75 -13.68 4.26
C TYR A 129 -7.13 -13.97 3.70
N GLU A 130 -8.05 -13.02 3.83
CA GLU A 130 -9.38 -13.11 3.20
C GLU A 130 -9.52 -11.98 2.18
N VAL A 131 -9.72 -12.36 0.91
CA VAL A 131 -9.81 -11.44 -0.23
C VAL A 131 -11.04 -11.80 -1.04
N ALA A 132 -11.95 -10.85 -1.25
CA ALA A 132 -13.17 -11.05 -2.06
C ALA A 132 -13.97 -12.30 -1.67
N GLY A 133 -14.06 -12.59 -0.37
CA GLY A 133 -14.79 -13.75 0.16
C GLY A 133 -14.06 -15.09 0.05
N LYS A 134 -12.80 -15.09 -0.41
CA LYS A 134 -11.94 -16.28 -0.42
C LYS A 134 -10.91 -16.21 0.67
N THR A 135 -10.65 -17.32 1.32
CA THR A 135 -9.62 -17.47 2.35
C THR A 135 -8.39 -18.18 1.78
N TYR A 136 -7.22 -17.63 2.10
CA TYR A 136 -5.93 -18.19 1.78
C TYR A 136 -5.17 -18.43 3.09
N GLU A 137 -4.63 -19.62 3.31
CA GLU A 137 -3.92 -20.00 4.53
C GLU A 137 -2.64 -20.76 4.19
N GLY A 138 -1.58 -20.48 4.91
CA GLY A 138 -0.32 -21.21 4.80
C GLY A 138 0.89 -20.45 5.36
N PRO A 139 1.92 -21.17 5.83
CA PRO A 139 3.08 -20.58 6.48
C PRO A 139 3.96 -19.77 5.51
N ASP A 140 3.94 -20.08 4.23
CA ASP A 140 4.77 -19.45 3.21
C ASP A 140 4.02 -18.38 2.41
N LEU A 141 2.80 -18.04 2.84
CA LEU A 141 2.03 -17.00 2.19
C LEU A 141 2.49 -15.61 2.61
N GLY A 142 2.55 -14.73 1.63
CA GLY A 142 2.73 -13.31 1.82
C GLY A 142 1.70 -12.51 1.03
N MET A 143 1.45 -11.29 1.46
CA MET A 143 0.56 -10.36 0.81
C MET A 143 1.23 -9.01 0.66
N VAL A 144 1.07 -8.41 -0.52
CA VAL A 144 1.33 -7.00 -0.75
C VAL A 144 0.01 -6.35 -1.18
N LEU A 145 -0.36 -5.27 -0.52
CA LEU A 145 -1.54 -4.48 -0.84
C LEU A 145 -1.14 -3.01 -0.96
N CYS A 146 -1.52 -2.37 -2.05
CA CYS A 146 -1.53 -0.91 -2.17
C CYS A 146 -2.97 -0.42 -2.17
N TYR A 147 -3.29 0.52 -1.27
CA TYR A 147 -4.66 1.03 -1.12
C TYR A 147 -4.65 2.49 -0.66
N PRO A 148 -5.71 3.28 -0.95
CA PRO A 148 -5.88 4.58 -0.31
C PRO A 148 -5.90 4.43 1.22
N ASN A 149 -5.08 5.24 1.91
CA ASN A 149 -4.93 5.10 3.35
C ASN A 149 -6.24 5.45 4.09
N PRO A 150 -6.85 4.50 4.83
CA PRO A 150 -8.06 4.75 5.59
C PRO A 150 -7.96 5.88 6.63
N LEU A 151 -6.74 6.17 7.11
CA LEU A 151 -6.49 7.27 8.05
C LEU A 151 -6.30 8.61 7.34
N ASN A 152 -5.94 8.60 6.05
CA ASN A 152 -5.81 9.79 5.21
C ASN A 152 -6.06 9.43 3.73
N PRO A 153 -7.30 9.54 3.23
CA PRO A 153 -7.65 9.14 1.86
C PRO A 153 -6.98 9.94 0.74
N GLN A 154 -6.10 10.87 1.07
CA GLN A 154 -5.26 11.61 0.12
C GLN A 154 -3.88 10.95 -0.09
N ARG A 155 -3.60 9.89 0.64
CA ARG A 155 -2.33 9.18 0.68
C ARG A 155 -2.53 7.70 0.47
N TYR A 156 -1.45 7.01 0.10
CA TYR A 156 -1.43 5.55 0.03
C TYR A 156 -1.05 4.91 1.35
N VAL A 157 -1.54 3.71 1.54
CA VAL A 157 -0.95 2.70 2.42
C VAL A 157 -0.53 1.51 1.57
N VAL A 158 0.71 1.07 1.75
CA VAL A 158 1.22 -0.19 1.23
C VAL A 158 1.41 -1.13 2.42
N VAL A 159 0.90 -2.34 2.33
CA VAL A 159 1.00 -3.33 3.41
C VAL A 159 1.79 -4.53 2.92
N TYR A 160 2.84 -4.89 3.64
CA TYR A 160 3.58 -6.13 3.49
C TYR A 160 3.26 -7.02 4.70
N ALA A 161 2.60 -8.15 4.47
CA ALA A 161 2.25 -9.12 5.51
C ALA A 161 2.73 -10.52 5.15
N GLY A 162 3.28 -11.26 6.11
CA GLY A 162 3.78 -12.61 5.93
C GLY A 162 5.12 -12.70 5.22
N ALA A 163 5.26 -13.62 4.25
CA ALA A 163 6.48 -13.75 3.46
C ALA A 163 6.67 -12.54 2.53
N LEU A 164 7.90 -12.03 2.42
CA LEU A 164 8.18 -10.90 1.54
C LEU A 164 8.02 -11.29 0.08
N TYR A 165 7.21 -10.55 -0.64
CA TYR A 165 7.10 -10.69 -2.09
C TYR A 165 8.44 -10.41 -2.75
N GLY A 166 8.83 -11.32 -3.65
CA GLY A 166 10.06 -11.16 -4.42
C GLY A 166 11.36 -11.27 -3.62
N GLU A 167 11.33 -11.75 -2.38
CA GLU A 167 12.53 -11.91 -1.53
C GLU A 167 13.66 -12.72 -2.20
N ARG A 168 13.28 -13.65 -3.09
CA ARG A 168 14.22 -14.49 -3.86
C ARG A 168 14.37 -14.07 -5.33
N CYS A 169 13.72 -12.97 -5.74
CA CYS A 169 13.82 -12.45 -7.09
C CYS A 169 14.97 -11.45 -7.19
N GLY A 170 15.97 -11.72 -8.00
CA GLY A 170 17.10 -10.82 -8.25
C GLY A 170 16.82 -9.73 -9.28
N ILE A 171 15.54 -9.34 -9.50
CA ILE A 171 15.14 -8.33 -10.48
C ILE A 171 14.69 -7.04 -9.81
N ASN A 172 14.96 -5.90 -10.45
CA ASN A 172 14.63 -4.58 -9.91
C ASN A 172 13.14 -4.23 -10.01
N HIS A 173 12.42 -4.80 -10.98
CA HIS A 173 11.03 -4.48 -11.31
C HIS A 173 10.07 -5.52 -10.71
N LYS A 174 10.19 -5.80 -9.41
CA LYS A 174 9.36 -6.82 -8.74
C LYS A 174 7.87 -6.48 -8.78
N HIS A 175 7.54 -5.19 -8.68
CA HIS A 175 6.16 -4.73 -8.61
C HIS A 175 5.48 -4.67 -9.98
N ASP A 176 6.25 -4.61 -11.08
CA ASP A 176 5.71 -4.61 -12.46
C ASP A 176 4.92 -5.88 -12.79
N LEU A 177 5.11 -6.94 -12.00
CA LEU A 177 4.41 -8.21 -12.15
C LEU A 177 3.10 -8.28 -11.32
N LEU A 178 2.83 -7.27 -10.50
CA LEU A 178 1.59 -7.20 -9.73
C LEU A 178 0.48 -6.62 -10.60
N PRO A 179 -0.75 -7.19 -10.55
CA PRO A 179 -1.86 -6.64 -11.28
C PRO A 179 -2.31 -5.30 -10.68
N ASP A 180 -2.73 -4.39 -11.53
CA ASP A 180 -3.52 -3.24 -11.14
C ASP A 180 -4.95 -3.66 -10.79
N PHE A 181 -5.52 -3.04 -9.77
CA PHE A 181 -6.91 -3.29 -9.36
C PHE A 181 -7.81 -2.13 -9.74
#